data_b21bdc5dd73ba046d357f197711bc876
#
_entry.id   b21bdc5dd73ba046d357f197711bc876
#
_cell.length_a   1.000
_cell.length_b   1.000
_cell.length_c   1.000
_cell.angle_alpha   90.00
_cell.angle_beta   90.00
_cell.angle_gamma   90.00
#
_symmetry.space_group_name_H-M   'P 1'
#
loop_
_entity.id
_entity.type
_entity.pdbx_description
1 polymer ?
#
loop_
_entity_poly.entity_id
_entity_poly.type
_entity_poly.pdbx_seq_one_letter_code
_entity_poly.pdbx_strand_id
1 'polypeptide(L)'
;MLRIPHLNLSIILKESVMIKEVSQKQVPSYLRARRSKLSRYLARTALRILGWEVSGNIPDEEIIVVVAAPHTSNWDFIIGMLTILALNVNLKWVGKSSIFKPGFKWLFKWLGGIPVDRNNPSSLMEDVKDIVAREKGFIIGMAPEGSRKKVIRWKTGFLRIAELTQAKILFFAIDAPSKCILIGDIFKPTGNVEEDLKFVKNYFSAFKGINPDQF
;
A
#
# COMPACT_ATOMS: atom_id res chain seq x y z
N MET A 1 24.90 -14.65 0.10
CA MET A 1 24.09 -15.24 -1.00
C MET A 1 22.80 -15.81 -0.36
N LEU A 2 21.77 -14.96 -0.19
CA LEU A 2 20.50 -15.37 0.41
C LEU A 2 19.72 -16.14 -0.67
N ARG A 3 19.59 -17.46 -0.49
CA ARG A 3 18.70 -18.28 -1.29
C ARG A 3 17.26 -17.84 -1.03
N ILE A 4 16.62 -17.22 -2.02
CA ILE A 4 15.18 -16.98 -2.02
C ILE A 4 14.50 -18.34 -2.20
N PRO A 5 13.71 -18.84 -1.23
CA PRO A 5 12.86 -19.99 -1.50
C PRO A 5 11.89 -19.58 -2.61
N HIS A 6 11.67 -20.46 -3.58
CA HIS A 6 10.63 -20.27 -4.58
C HIS A 6 9.31 -20.02 -3.85
N LEU A 7 8.83 -18.77 -3.92
CA LEU A 7 7.59 -18.34 -3.29
C LEU A 7 6.45 -19.16 -3.94
N ASN A 8 6.01 -20.21 -3.26
CA ASN A 8 4.85 -20.96 -3.70
C ASN A 8 3.60 -20.22 -3.21
N LEU A 9 2.98 -19.45 -4.10
CA LEU A 9 1.80 -18.62 -3.81
C LEU A 9 0.69 -19.41 -3.12
N SER A 10 0.57 -20.70 -3.45
CA SER A 10 -0.39 -21.62 -2.82
C SER A 10 -0.08 -21.89 -1.34
N ILE A 11 1.19 -21.79 -0.94
CA ILE A 11 1.62 -21.95 0.46
C ILE A 11 1.38 -20.64 1.22
N ILE A 12 1.72 -19.49 0.62
CA ILE A 12 1.50 -18.18 1.25
C ILE A 12 0.00 -17.91 1.47
N LEU A 13 -0.84 -18.27 0.51
CA LEU A 13 -2.30 -18.13 0.65
C LEU A 13 -2.92 -19.21 1.59
N LYS A 14 -2.26 -20.35 1.79
CA LYS A 14 -2.72 -21.39 2.71
C LYS A 14 -2.23 -21.23 4.14
N GLU A 15 -1.05 -20.65 4.34
CA GLU A 15 -0.49 -20.39 5.68
C GLU A 15 -0.86 -19.03 6.26
N SER A 16 -1.25 -18.05 5.42
CA SER A 16 -1.88 -16.83 5.93
C SER A 16 -3.21 -17.24 6.56
N VAL A 17 -3.29 -17.19 7.87
CA VAL A 17 -4.53 -17.37 8.64
C VAL A 17 -5.60 -16.55 7.94
N MET A 18 -6.54 -17.23 7.26
CA MET A 18 -7.65 -16.60 6.59
C MET A 18 -8.44 -15.80 7.62
N ILE A 19 -8.14 -14.54 7.77
CA ILE A 19 -8.89 -13.66 8.65
C ILE A 19 -10.19 -13.35 7.91
N LYS A 20 -11.20 -14.16 8.19
CA LYS A 20 -12.55 -14.01 7.59
C LYS A 20 -13.19 -12.65 7.86
N GLU A 21 -12.66 -11.87 8.79
CA GLU A 21 -13.21 -10.56 9.14
C GLU A 21 -12.12 -9.51 9.30
N VAL A 22 -12.14 -8.53 8.40
CA VAL A 22 -11.24 -7.38 8.42
C VAL A 22 -11.42 -6.59 9.72
N SER A 23 -10.37 -6.38 10.48
CA SER A 23 -10.43 -5.74 11.79
C SER A 23 -9.28 -4.77 12.04
N GLN A 24 -9.55 -3.73 12.81
CA GLN A 24 -8.48 -2.85 13.32
C GLN A 24 -7.47 -3.58 14.24
N LYS A 25 -7.76 -4.81 14.66
CA LYS A 25 -6.82 -5.64 15.44
C LYS A 25 -5.58 -6.02 14.62
N GLN A 26 -5.70 -6.01 13.28
CA GLN A 26 -4.60 -6.24 12.35
C GLN A 26 -3.61 -5.06 12.27
N VAL A 27 -3.86 -3.98 13.01
CA VAL A 27 -3.04 -2.77 12.99
C VAL A 27 -2.60 -2.43 14.40
N PRO A 28 -1.29 -2.22 14.67
CA PRO A 28 -0.78 -1.71 15.94
C PRO A 28 -1.52 -0.45 16.39
N SER A 29 -1.74 -0.29 17.67
CA SER A 29 -2.62 0.76 18.20
C SER A 29 -2.18 2.18 17.81
N TYR A 30 -0.88 2.45 17.82
CA TYR A 30 -0.30 3.76 17.50
C TYR A 30 -0.32 4.07 15.97
N LEU A 31 -0.51 3.06 15.13
CA LEU A 31 -0.66 3.22 13.69
C LEU A 31 -2.14 3.34 13.26
N ARG A 32 -3.08 3.36 14.21
CA ARG A 32 -4.51 3.49 13.90
C ARG A 32 -4.90 4.94 13.68
N ALA A 33 -5.78 5.15 12.71
CA ALA A 33 -6.44 6.42 12.52
C ALA A 33 -7.57 6.63 13.54
N ARG A 34 -7.97 7.89 13.73
CA ARG A 34 -9.13 8.25 14.58
C ARG A 34 -10.41 8.38 13.75
N ARG A 35 -10.77 7.31 13.00
CA ARG A 35 -11.99 7.31 12.18
C ARG A 35 -13.19 6.78 12.95
N SER A 36 -14.40 7.23 12.57
CA SER A 36 -15.65 6.84 13.22
C SER A 36 -15.91 5.32 13.12
N LYS A 37 -16.65 4.77 14.06
CA LYS A 37 -17.10 3.36 14.01
C LYS A 37 -17.94 3.10 12.76
N LEU A 38 -18.76 4.09 12.35
CA LEU A 38 -19.63 4.01 11.19
C LEU A 38 -18.84 3.87 9.88
N SER A 39 -17.82 4.71 9.67
CA SER A 39 -17.00 4.63 8.43
C SER A 39 -16.30 3.28 8.30
N ARG A 40 -15.81 2.72 9.40
CA ARG A 40 -15.19 1.39 9.44
C ARG A 40 -16.19 0.27 9.15
N TYR A 41 -17.38 0.36 9.73
CA TYR A 41 -18.45 -0.60 9.51
C TYR A 41 -18.88 -0.59 8.03
N LEU A 42 -19.14 0.58 7.46
CA LEU A 42 -19.51 0.72 6.05
C LEU A 42 -18.42 0.17 5.12
N ALA A 43 -17.15 0.45 5.39
CA ALA A 43 -16.05 -0.06 4.58
C ALA A 43 -15.95 -1.60 4.63
N ARG A 44 -16.09 -2.21 5.81
CA ARG A 44 -16.11 -3.68 5.96
C ARG A 44 -17.29 -4.31 5.25
N THR A 45 -18.47 -3.71 5.39
CA THR A 45 -19.68 -4.19 4.70
C THR A 45 -19.51 -4.10 3.18
N ALA A 46 -18.94 -2.99 2.67
CA ALA A 46 -18.66 -2.84 1.26
C ALA A 46 -17.67 -3.90 0.73
N LEU A 47 -16.55 -4.14 1.43
CA LEU A 47 -15.61 -5.21 1.06
C LEU A 47 -16.30 -6.58 1.04
N ARG A 48 -17.12 -6.89 2.05
CA ARG A 48 -17.87 -8.15 2.13
C ARG A 48 -18.86 -8.32 0.97
N ILE A 49 -19.62 -7.27 0.64
CA ILE A 49 -20.58 -7.30 -0.48
C ILE A 49 -19.85 -7.48 -1.82
N LEU A 50 -18.69 -6.85 -1.98
CA LEU A 50 -17.84 -6.99 -3.18
C LEU A 50 -17.10 -8.34 -3.22
N GLY A 51 -17.16 -9.11 -2.13
CA GLY A 51 -16.49 -10.41 -1.98
C GLY A 51 -14.99 -10.31 -1.81
N TRP A 52 -14.46 -9.16 -1.31
CA TRP A 52 -13.03 -8.98 -1.06
C TRP A 52 -12.65 -9.32 0.38
N GLU A 53 -11.57 -10.07 0.51
CA GLU A 53 -10.94 -10.43 1.78
C GLU A 53 -9.64 -9.67 1.99
N VAL A 54 -9.23 -9.54 3.25
CA VAL A 54 -7.95 -8.92 3.62
C VAL A 54 -7.19 -9.88 4.52
N SER A 55 -6.04 -10.32 4.07
CA SER A 55 -5.16 -11.24 4.78
C SER A 55 -3.89 -10.55 5.27
N GLY A 56 -3.34 -11.01 6.38
CA GLY A 56 -2.12 -10.48 6.99
C GLY A 56 -2.38 -9.35 7.99
N ASN A 57 -1.29 -8.86 8.57
CA ASN A 57 -1.30 -7.82 9.60
C ASN A 57 -0.30 -6.72 9.26
N ILE A 58 -0.60 -5.48 9.65
CA ILE A 58 0.39 -4.41 9.63
C ILE A 58 1.44 -4.71 10.70
N PRO A 59 2.72 -4.74 10.32
CA PRO A 59 3.81 -5.04 11.26
C PRO A 59 3.96 -3.96 12.34
N ASP A 60 4.58 -4.35 13.43
CA ASP A 60 4.88 -3.45 14.56
C ASP A 60 6.19 -2.69 14.31
N GLU A 61 6.12 -1.74 13.37
CA GLU A 61 7.24 -0.90 12.93
C GLU A 61 6.80 0.56 12.97
N GLU A 62 7.64 1.45 13.50
CA GLU A 62 7.27 2.87 13.65
C GLU A 62 7.11 3.59 12.31
N ILE A 63 7.95 3.24 11.33
CA ILE A 63 7.91 3.85 10.00
C ILE A 63 7.83 2.76 8.94
N ILE A 64 6.79 2.83 8.12
CA ILE A 64 6.52 1.83 7.08
C ILE A 64 6.30 2.53 5.74
N VAL A 65 7.00 2.07 4.72
CA VAL A 65 6.70 2.41 3.32
C VAL A 65 5.90 1.29 2.69
N VAL A 66 4.66 1.54 2.31
CA VAL A 66 3.79 0.56 1.67
C VAL A 66 3.94 0.66 0.15
N VAL A 67 4.27 -0.45 -0.48
CA VAL A 67 4.23 -0.60 -1.93
C VAL A 67 2.98 -1.39 -2.28
N ALA A 68 2.04 -0.73 -3.00
CA ALA A 68 0.78 -1.33 -3.42
C ALA A 68 0.83 -1.65 -4.93
N ALA A 69 0.72 -2.92 -5.28
CA ALA A 69 0.69 -3.40 -6.67
C ALA A 69 -0.04 -4.76 -6.75
N PRO A 70 -0.49 -5.19 -7.92
CA PRO A 70 -0.67 -4.44 -9.17
C PRO A 70 -1.69 -3.30 -9.06
N HIS A 71 -1.43 -2.19 -9.77
CA HIS A 71 -2.37 -1.05 -9.83
C HIS A 71 -2.82 -0.81 -11.29
N THR A 72 -3.83 -1.53 -11.71
CA THR A 72 -4.26 -1.66 -13.12
C THR A 72 -5.62 -1.03 -13.41
N SER A 73 -6.35 -0.62 -12.35
CA SER A 73 -7.71 -0.12 -12.44
C SER A 73 -8.00 0.98 -11.41
N ASN A 74 -9.05 1.78 -11.66
CA ASN A 74 -9.62 2.66 -10.64
C ASN A 74 -10.21 1.87 -9.47
N TRP A 75 -10.68 0.65 -9.73
CA TRP A 75 -11.22 -0.23 -8.71
C TRP A 75 -10.16 -0.66 -7.70
N ASP A 76 -8.91 -0.85 -8.11
CA ASP A 76 -7.80 -1.16 -7.19
C ASP A 76 -7.66 -0.06 -6.14
N PHE A 77 -7.80 1.21 -6.55
CA PHE A 77 -7.80 2.34 -5.63
C PHE A 77 -8.99 2.30 -4.67
N ILE A 78 -10.19 2.02 -5.18
CA ILE A 78 -11.42 1.95 -4.35
C ILE A 78 -11.28 0.83 -3.32
N ILE A 79 -10.88 -0.37 -3.74
CA ILE A 79 -10.68 -1.52 -2.84
C ILE A 79 -9.58 -1.22 -1.81
N GLY A 80 -8.47 -0.63 -2.25
CA GLY A 80 -7.39 -0.19 -1.35
C GLY A 80 -7.89 0.82 -0.31
N MET A 81 -8.69 1.81 -0.70
CA MET A 81 -9.25 2.80 0.23
C MET A 81 -10.26 2.17 1.20
N LEU A 82 -11.11 1.26 0.72
CA LEU A 82 -12.01 0.50 1.59
C LEU A 82 -11.22 -0.33 2.60
N THR A 83 -10.12 -0.94 2.18
CA THR A 83 -9.23 -1.71 3.08
C THR A 83 -8.60 -0.80 4.14
N ILE A 84 -8.06 0.35 3.76
CA ILE A 84 -7.49 1.34 4.70
C ILE A 84 -8.53 1.81 5.73
N LEU A 85 -9.76 2.03 5.29
CA LEU A 85 -10.87 2.42 6.18
C LEU A 85 -11.28 1.27 7.10
N ALA A 86 -11.44 0.06 6.57
CA ALA A 86 -11.86 -1.13 7.31
C ALA A 86 -10.86 -1.52 8.41
N LEU A 87 -9.57 -1.46 8.10
CA LEU A 87 -8.46 -1.67 9.03
C LEU A 87 -8.30 -0.52 10.03
N ASN A 88 -8.83 0.66 9.72
CA ASN A 88 -8.60 1.89 10.49
C ASN A 88 -7.13 2.31 10.55
N VAL A 89 -6.35 2.03 9.53
CA VAL A 89 -4.92 2.36 9.49
C VAL A 89 -4.69 3.84 9.15
N ASN A 90 -3.77 4.51 9.84
CA ASN A 90 -3.34 5.88 9.55
C ASN A 90 -2.28 5.88 8.44
N LEU A 91 -2.70 5.55 7.24
CA LEU A 91 -1.83 5.52 6.07
C LEU A 91 -2.00 6.81 5.28
N LYS A 92 -0.88 7.44 4.95
CA LYS A 92 -0.79 8.52 3.96
C LYS A 92 -0.50 7.88 2.61
N TRP A 93 -1.21 8.27 1.56
CA TRP A 93 -0.95 7.73 0.22
C TRP A 93 -0.60 8.84 -0.77
N VAL A 94 0.31 8.53 -1.66
CA VAL A 94 0.85 9.48 -2.64
C VAL A 94 0.03 9.41 -3.93
N GLY A 95 -0.54 10.55 -4.34
CA GLY A 95 -1.30 10.66 -5.56
C GLY A 95 -0.87 11.82 -6.44
N LYS A 96 -1.09 11.70 -7.77
CA LYS A 96 -0.83 12.79 -8.71
C LYS A 96 -1.67 14.02 -8.32
N SER A 97 -1.07 15.20 -8.27
CA SER A 97 -1.74 16.46 -7.90
C SER A 97 -3.03 16.73 -8.69
N SER A 98 -3.08 16.30 -9.96
CA SER A 98 -4.24 16.51 -10.83
C SER A 98 -5.51 15.73 -10.43
N ILE A 99 -5.45 14.75 -9.53
CA ILE A 99 -6.64 14.07 -9.02
C ILE A 99 -7.30 14.81 -7.86
N PHE A 100 -6.56 15.70 -7.19
CA PHE A 100 -7.06 16.51 -6.07
C PHE A 100 -7.82 17.75 -6.55
N LYS A 101 -8.81 17.54 -7.44
CA LYS A 101 -9.64 18.60 -8.00
C LYS A 101 -10.56 19.24 -6.95
N PRO A 102 -10.98 20.51 -7.16
CA PRO A 102 -12.04 21.12 -6.37
C PRO A 102 -13.27 20.20 -6.30
N GLY A 103 -13.92 20.13 -5.13
CA GLY A 103 -15.03 19.21 -4.87
C GLY A 103 -14.63 17.87 -4.26
N PHE A 104 -13.55 17.25 -4.70
CA PHE A 104 -13.07 15.96 -4.15
C PHE A 104 -11.79 16.08 -3.31
N LYS A 105 -11.11 17.22 -3.34
CA LYS A 105 -9.85 17.46 -2.64
C LYS A 105 -9.93 17.17 -1.14
N TRP A 106 -11.02 17.58 -0.50
CA TRP A 106 -11.26 17.37 0.92
C TRP A 106 -11.36 15.87 1.26
N LEU A 107 -12.07 15.10 0.42
CA LEU A 107 -12.23 13.65 0.59
C LEU A 107 -10.89 12.92 0.48
N PHE A 108 -10.11 13.22 -0.56
CA PHE A 108 -8.80 12.59 -0.74
C PHE A 108 -7.83 12.96 0.39
N LYS A 109 -7.84 14.21 0.86
CA LYS A 109 -7.07 14.61 2.04
C LYS A 109 -7.52 13.89 3.30
N TRP A 110 -8.83 13.77 3.52
CA TRP A 110 -9.38 13.01 4.65
C TRP A 110 -9.01 11.53 4.60
N LEU A 111 -8.91 10.95 3.41
CA LEU A 111 -8.42 9.59 3.18
C LEU A 111 -6.89 9.46 3.35
N GLY A 112 -6.17 10.53 3.66
CA GLY A 112 -4.73 10.54 3.85
C GLY A 112 -3.93 10.83 2.58
N GLY A 113 -4.55 11.36 1.53
CA GLY A 113 -3.89 11.65 0.26
C GLY A 113 -2.91 12.82 0.33
N ILE A 114 -1.70 12.60 -0.15
CA ILE A 114 -0.64 13.60 -0.37
C ILE A 114 -0.54 13.87 -1.87
N PRO A 115 -0.87 15.09 -2.34
CA PRO A 115 -0.70 15.45 -3.73
C PRO A 115 0.78 15.61 -4.08
N VAL A 116 1.22 14.96 -5.14
CA VAL A 116 2.60 15.08 -5.61
C VAL A 116 2.64 15.71 -7.00
N ASP A 117 3.47 16.72 -7.12
CA ASP A 117 3.89 17.22 -8.42
C ASP A 117 5.04 16.34 -8.94
N ARG A 118 4.78 15.67 -10.04
CA ARG A 118 5.78 14.79 -10.68
C ARG A 118 6.96 15.54 -11.30
N ASN A 119 6.81 16.85 -11.52
CA ASN A 119 7.86 17.71 -12.02
C ASN A 119 8.79 18.20 -10.90
N ASN A 120 8.33 18.13 -9.64
CA ASN A 120 9.12 18.48 -8.46
C ASN A 120 9.03 17.36 -7.39
N PRO A 121 9.71 16.23 -7.60
CA PRO A 121 9.66 15.11 -6.66
C PRO A 121 10.39 15.37 -5.33
N SER A 122 11.22 16.41 -5.24
CA SER A 122 11.92 16.77 -4.00
C SER A 122 10.97 17.30 -2.93
N SER A 123 9.88 17.97 -3.30
CA SER A 123 8.88 18.46 -2.35
C SER A 123 8.26 17.32 -1.52
N LEU A 124 8.06 16.15 -2.12
CA LEU A 124 7.57 14.98 -1.37
C LEU A 124 8.55 14.53 -0.29
N MET A 125 9.86 14.61 -0.55
CA MET A 125 10.88 14.21 0.44
C MET A 125 10.90 15.18 1.63
N GLU A 126 10.69 16.46 1.39
CA GLU A 126 10.56 17.48 2.44
C GLU A 126 9.29 17.24 3.28
N ASP A 127 8.14 17.05 2.62
CA ASP A 127 6.87 16.71 3.29
C ASP A 127 7.01 15.46 4.16
N VAL A 128 7.68 14.42 3.68
CA VAL A 128 7.89 13.16 4.43
C VAL A 128 8.77 13.41 5.66
N LYS A 129 9.87 14.15 5.53
CA LYS A 129 10.73 14.51 6.67
C LYS A 129 9.95 15.22 7.76
N ASP A 130 9.15 16.20 7.36
CA ASP A 130 8.35 17.00 8.28
C ASP A 130 7.30 16.16 9.02
N ILE A 131 6.66 15.23 8.31
CA ILE A 131 5.65 14.34 8.91
C ILE A 131 6.30 13.37 9.90
N VAL A 132 7.40 12.71 9.50
CA VAL A 132 8.11 11.76 10.35
C VAL A 132 8.64 12.44 11.62
N ALA A 133 9.07 13.70 11.54
CA ALA A 133 9.52 14.45 12.71
C ALA A 133 8.39 14.79 13.71
N ARG A 134 7.14 14.80 13.27
CA ARG A 134 5.97 15.23 14.08
C ARG A 134 5.07 14.09 14.55
N GLU A 135 4.98 12.99 13.79
CA GLU A 135 4.04 11.91 14.07
C GLU A 135 4.78 10.68 14.64
N LYS A 136 4.27 10.15 15.78
CA LYS A 136 4.66 8.83 16.24
C LYS A 136 3.92 7.79 15.40
N GLY A 137 4.68 7.01 14.63
CA GLY A 137 4.11 6.01 13.74
C GLY A 137 3.66 6.62 12.42
N PHE A 138 4.39 6.33 11.36
CA PHE A 138 4.16 6.87 10.03
C PHE A 138 4.09 5.77 8.99
N ILE A 139 2.99 5.74 8.25
CA ILE A 139 2.82 4.83 7.12
C ILE A 139 2.56 5.64 5.87
N ILE A 140 3.41 5.48 4.86
CA ILE A 140 3.21 6.09 3.54
C ILE A 140 3.10 5.02 2.46
N GLY A 141 2.04 5.09 1.65
CA GLY A 141 1.77 4.14 0.58
C GLY A 141 1.84 4.76 -0.80
N MET A 142 2.33 3.98 -1.76
CA MET A 142 2.31 4.37 -3.16
C MET A 142 2.28 3.17 -4.09
N ALA A 143 1.73 3.38 -5.30
CA ALA A 143 1.81 2.44 -6.39
C ALA A 143 3.07 2.78 -7.23
N PRO A 144 4.08 1.88 -7.30
CA PRO A 144 5.35 2.17 -7.95
C PRO A 144 5.22 2.30 -9.47
N GLU A 145 4.18 1.72 -10.06
CA GLU A 145 3.84 1.86 -11.47
C GLU A 145 3.56 3.33 -11.83
N GLY A 146 2.99 4.07 -10.90
CA GLY A 146 2.61 5.48 -11.06
C GLY A 146 1.55 5.72 -12.12
N SER A 147 0.95 4.68 -12.66
CA SER A 147 -0.04 4.67 -13.74
C SER A 147 -0.86 3.39 -13.62
N ARG A 148 -2.04 3.35 -14.24
CA ARG A 148 -2.86 2.14 -14.38
C ARG A 148 -2.68 1.46 -15.74
N LYS A 149 -1.75 1.98 -16.53
CA LYS A 149 -1.33 1.37 -17.80
C LYS A 149 -0.03 0.63 -17.59
N LYS A 150 0.19 -0.42 -18.35
CA LYS A 150 1.44 -1.18 -18.37
C LYS A 150 2.63 -0.24 -18.51
N VAL A 151 3.60 -0.37 -17.62
CA VAL A 151 4.81 0.45 -17.61
C VAL A 151 6.06 -0.43 -17.55
N ILE A 152 7.05 -0.11 -18.34
CA ILE A 152 8.34 -0.83 -18.36
C ILE A 152 9.14 -0.48 -17.11
N ARG A 153 9.11 0.81 -16.70
CA ARG A 153 9.91 1.32 -15.58
C ARG A 153 9.03 1.73 -14.41
N TRP A 154 9.20 1.08 -13.29
CA TRP A 154 8.60 1.46 -12.03
C TRP A 154 9.30 2.69 -11.44
N LYS A 155 8.58 3.49 -10.68
CA LYS A 155 9.12 4.63 -9.96
C LYS A 155 9.82 4.14 -8.69
N THR A 156 10.98 4.69 -8.41
CA THR A 156 11.83 4.31 -7.25
C THR A 156 11.63 5.22 -6.04
N GLY A 157 10.63 6.07 -6.05
CA GLY A 157 10.35 7.00 -4.96
C GLY A 157 10.17 6.32 -3.59
N PHE A 158 9.58 5.12 -3.58
CA PHE A 158 9.42 4.34 -2.36
C PHE A 158 10.76 3.89 -1.75
N LEU A 159 11.75 3.52 -2.56
CA LEU A 159 13.10 3.19 -2.09
C LEU A 159 13.79 4.42 -1.49
N ARG A 160 13.66 5.57 -2.15
CA ARG A 160 14.23 6.83 -1.66
C ARG A 160 13.61 7.27 -0.32
N ILE A 161 12.29 7.09 -0.16
CA ILE A 161 11.62 7.37 1.12
C ILE A 161 12.09 6.37 2.18
N ALA A 162 12.15 5.08 1.86
CA ALA A 162 12.60 4.06 2.80
C ALA A 162 14.04 4.31 3.28
N GLU A 163 14.95 4.69 2.37
CA GLU A 163 16.31 5.08 2.69
C GLU A 163 16.37 6.33 3.59
N LEU A 164 15.63 7.38 3.20
CA LEU A 164 15.58 8.65 3.93
C LEU A 164 15.10 8.48 5.38
N THR A 165 14.13 7.60 5.58
CA THR A 165 13.45 7.40 6.87
C THR A 165 13.94 6.16 7.61
N GLN A 166 14.89 5.40 7.04
CA GLN A 166 15.32 4.08 7.53
C GLN A 166 14.17 3.08 7.70
N ALA A 167 13.09 3.29 6.93
CA ALA A 167 11.89 2.48 6.99
C ALA A 167 12.06 1.14 6.30
N LYS A 168 11.28 0.16 6.75
CA LYS A 168 11.06 -1.07 6.00
C LYS A 168 9.92 -0.88 5.00
N ILE A 169 9.95 -1.67 3.93
CA ILE A 169 8.91 -1.68 2.90
C ILE A 169 7.97 -2.83 3.18
N LEU A 170 6.67 -2.52 3.27
CA LEU A 170 5.59 -3.50 3.39
C LEU A 170 4.94 -3.70 2.03
N PHE A 171 4.81 -4.95 1.61
CA PHE A 171 4.12 -5.28 0.37
C PHE A 171 2.61 -5.39 0.60
N PHE A 172 1.86 -4.66 -0.21
CA PHE A 172 0.40 -4.65 -0.21
C PHE A 172 -0.07 -5.13 -1.59
N ALA A 173 -0.31 -6.45 -1.69
CA ALA A 173 -0.64 -7.05 -2.96
C ALA A 173 -2.16 -7.11 -3.19
N ILE A 174 -2.57 -6.78 -4.40
CA ILE A 174 -3.95 -6.87 -4.87
C ILE A 174 -4.03 -8.08 -5.80
N ASP A 175 -4.78 -9.10 -5.39
CA ASP A 175 -5.03 -10.27 -6.24
C ASP A 175 -6.51 -10.34 -6.61
N ALA A 176 -6.82 -9.86 -7.82
CA ALA A 176 -8.20 -9.76 -8.29
C ALA A 176 -8.86 -11.12 -8.55
N PRO A 177 -8.17 -12.15 -9.08
CA PRO A 177 -8.76 -13.47 -9.26
C PRO A 177 -9.25 -14.10 -7.96
N SER A 178 -8.49 -13.98 -6.88
CA SER A 178 -8.88 -14.48 -5.56
C SER A 178 -9.71 -13.47 -4.76
N LYS A 179 -9.88 -12.24 -5.25
CA LYS A 179 -10.48 -11.11 -4.53
C LYS A 179 -9.85 -10.91 -3.15
N CYS A 180 -8.53 -11.01 -3.07
CA CYS A 180 -7.78 -10.88 -1.84
C CYS A 180 -6.84 -9.67 -1.87
N ILE A 181 -6.82 -8.93 -0.77
CA ILE A 181 -5.76 -8.00 -0.43
C ILE A 181 -4.83 -8.73 0.53
N LEU A 182 -3.57 -8.89 0.12
CA LEU A 182 -2.54 -9.46 0.97
C LEU A 182 -1.66 -8.36 1.55
N ILE A 183 -1.69 -8.25 2.88
CA ILE A 183 -0.67 -7.52 3.65
C ILE A 183 0.47 -8.52 3.84
N GLY A 184 1.48 -8.38 2.99
CA GLY A 184 2.53 -9.39 2.84
C GLY A 184 3.76 -9.14 3.69
N ASP A 185 4.89 -9.53 3.16
CA ASP A 185 6.16 -9.50 3.87
C ASP A 185 6.75 -8.09 4.00
N ILE A 186 7.65 -7.95 4.97
CA ILE A 186 8.48 -6.78 5.15
C ILE A 186 9.80 -6.99 4.39
N PHE A 187 10.19 -5.99 3.64
CA PHE A 187 11.46 -5.92 2.94
C PHE A 187 12.31 -4.76 3.46
N LYS A 188 13.55 -5.03 3.83
CA LYS A 188 14.54 -3.98 4.14
C LYS A 188 15.37 -3.73 2.90
N PRO A 189 15.33 -2.52 2.30
CA PRO A 189 16.16 -2.20 1.15
C PRO A 189 17.65 -2.40 1.42
N THR A 190 18.36 -2.88 0.42
CA THR A 190 19.83 -3.11 0.50
C THR A 190 20.62 -1.85 0.23
N GLY A 191 19.99 -0.82 -0.37
CA GLY A 191 20.61 0.38 -0.91
C GLY A 191 21.00 0.26 -2.39
N ASN A 192 20.99 -0.95 -2.95
CA ASN A 192 21.13 -1.15 -4.39
C ASN A 192 19.76 -1.05 -5.08
N VAL A 193 19.47 0.11 -5.66
CA VAL A 193 18.18 0.43 -6.25
C VAL A 193 17.77 -0.59 -7.34
N GLU A 194 18.70 -1.09 -8.12
CA GLU A 194 18.41 -2.02 -9.22
C GLU A 194 18.02 -3.39 -8.69
N GLU A 195 18.78 -3.92 -7.74
CA GLU A 195 18.51 -5.21 -7.09
C GLU A 195 17.21 -5.17 -6.29
N ASP A 196 17.02 -4.10 -5.50
CA ASP A 196 15.82 -3.90 -4.70
C ASP A 196 14.58 -3.81 -5.59
N LEU A 197 14.65 -3.06 -6.69
CA LEU A 197 13.55 -2.93 -7.64
C LEU A 197 13.24 -4.25 -8.34
N LYS A 198 14.26 -5.02 -8.70
CA LYS A 198 14.09 -6.37 -9.29
C LYS A 198 13.42 -7.31 -8.29
N PHE A 199 13.83 -7.27 -7.03
CA PHE A 199 13.21 -8.07 -5.97
C PHE A 199 11.73 -7.74 -5.80
N VAL A 200 11.40 -6.45 -5.67
CA VAL A 200 10.01 -5.97 -5.52
C VAL A 200 9.15 -6.36 -6.71
N LYS A 201 9.64 -6.19 -7.94
CA LYS A 201 8.91 -6.60 -9.15
C LYS A 201 8.66 -8.10 -9.19
N ASN A 202 9.67 -8.89 -8.83
CA ASN A 202 9.54 -10.35 -8.79
C ASN A 202 8.48 -10.79 -7.78
N TYR A 203 8.41 -10.17 -6.60
CA TYR A 203 7.37 -10.45 -5.62
C TYR A 203 5.97 -10.21 -6.21
N PHE A 204 5.75 -9.04 -6.82
CA PHE A 204 4.44 -8.69 -7.35
C PHE A 204 4.05 -9.41 -8.64
N SER A 205 4.99 -10.03 -9.35
CA SER A 205 4.70 -10.81 -10.56
C SER A 205 3.80 -12.02 -10.32
N ALA A 206 3.67 -12.46 -9.06
CA ALA A 206 2.80 -13.55 -8.66
C ALA A 206 1.32 -13.15 -8.56
N PHE A 207 0.99 -11.85 -8.56
CA PHE A 207 -0.36 -11.33 -8.37
C PHE A 207 -0.93 -10.75 -9.66
N LYS A 208 -2.25 -10.78 -9.78
CA LYS A 208 -2.96 -10.25 -10.96
C LYS A 208 -3.94 -9.15 -10.54
N GLY A 209 -3.76 -7.97 -11.10
CA GLY A 209 -4.70 -6.86 -10.95
C GLY A 209 -6.04 -7.11 -11.63
N ILE A 210 -6.97 -6.17 -11.48
CA ILE A 210 -8.31 -6.25 -12.09
C ILE A 210 -8.24 -6.27 -13.62
N ASN A 211 -7.27 -5.55 -14.20
CA ASN A 211 -6.96 -5.58 -15.62
C ASN A 211 -5.56 -6.19 -15.81
N PRO A 212 -5.41 -7.52 -15.86
CA PRO A 212 -4.10 -8.17 -15.84
C PRO A 212 -3.18 -7.79 -17.02
N ASP A 213 -3.75 -7.44 -18.18
CA ASP A 213 -2.99 -7.01 -19.35
C ASP A 213 -2.28 -5.65 -19.17
N GLN A 214 -2.61 -4.92 -18.12
CA GLN A 214 -2.04 -3.61 -17.78
C GLN A 214 -0.87 -3.69 -16.78
N PHE A 215 -0.45 -4.93 -16.40
CA PHE A 215 0.65 -5.17 -15.46
C PHE A 215 1.84 -5.87 -16.06
#